data_653e84d17a67bb297efaf4764f8d5642
#
_entry.id   653e84d17a67bb297efaf4764f8d5642
#
_cell.length_a   1.000
_cell.length_b   1.000
_cell.length_c   1.000
_cell.angle_alpha   90.00
_cell.angle_beta   90.00
_cell.angle_gamma   90.00
#
_symmetry.space_group_name_H-M   'P 1'
#
loop_
_entity.id
_entity.type
_entity.pdbx_description
1 polymer ?
#
loop_
_entity_poly.entity_id
_entity_poly.type
_entity_poly.pdbx_seq_one_letter_code
_entity_poly.pdbx_strand_id
1 'polypeptide(L)'
;MATAKKTETVEIKPIEIKQVTLRIEGDTPIIMHAWSEKAKKMMLDAQMGLAKGKKKEAKNPIDDFIQSMYWLTDKPKESTEEAFMQAIKDGARFGFPATSFKQAAISAAYRLGYVKDKMGLRGAFFINGDENGMVEIHSDVPIMREDMVKIGMGTADLRYRGEFRNW
;
A
#
# COMPACT_ATOMS: atom_id res chain seq x y z
N MET A 1 -61.07 0.88 -24.15
CA MET A 1 -59.89 0.60 -24.96
C MET A 1 -58.64 0.89 -24.13
N ALA A 2 -57.88 -0.13 -23.75
CA ALA A 2 -56.66 0.05 -22.97
C ALA A 2 -55.52 0.40 -23.92
N THR A 3 -54.93 1.58 -23.75
CA THR A 3 -53.75 2.03 -24.46
C THR A 3 -52.52 1.20 -23.99
N ALA A 4 -51.97 0.40 -24.89
CA ALA A 4 -50.74 -0.33 -24.66
C ALA A 4 -49.60 0.65 -24.41
N LYS A 5 -48.96 0.58 -23.23
CA LYS A 5 -47.74 1.31 -22.92
C LYS A 5 -46.63 0.81 -23.83
N LYS A 6 -46.12 1.69 -24.69
CA LYS A 6 -44.95 1.43 -25.50
C LYS A 6 -43.74 1.20 -24.56
N THR A 7 -43.21 0.00 -24.52
CA THR A 7 -41.99 -0.31 -23.80
C THR A 7 -40.81 0.31 -24.59
N GLU A 8 -40.21 1.38 -24.09
CA GLU A 8 -38.98 1.91 -24.66
C GLU A 8 -37.85 0.92 -24.36
N THR A 9 -37.28 0.41 -25.43
CA THR A 9 -36.07 -0.44 -25.34
C THR A 9 -34.87 0.46 -25.03
N VAL A 10 -34.29 0.32 -23.87
CA VAL A 10 -33.06 1.03 -23.53
C VAL A 10 -31.89 0.30 -24.17
N GLU A 11 -31.22 0.93 -25.10
CA GLU A 11 -29.99 0.41 -25.72
C GLU A 11 -28.80 0.69 -24.76
N ILE A 12 -28.24 -0.38 -24.18
CA ILE A 12 -27.07 -0.28 -23.32
C ILE A 12 -25.83 -0.27 -24.24
N LYS A 13 -25.16 0.89 -24.32
CA LYS A 13 -23.89 0.99 -25.05
C LYS A 13 -22.82 0.14 -24.35
N PRO A 14 -22.00 -0.61 -25.11
CA PRO A 14 -20.90 -1.35 -24.56
C PRO A 14 -19.91 -0.42 -23.85
N ILE A 15 -19.37 -0.87 -22.72
CA ILE A 15 -18.35 -0.13 -21.98
C ILE A 15 -17.05 -0.16 -22.79
N GLU A 16 -16.55 1.01 -23.15
CA GLU A 16 -15.25 1.15 -23.79
C GLU A 16 -14.15 1.22 -22.71
N ILE A 17 -13.23 0.26 -22.75
CA ILE A 17 -12.07 0.23 -21.85
C ILE A 17 -10.84 0.67 -22.61
N LYS A 18 -10.15 1.70 -22.11
CA LYS A 18 -8.86 2.17 -22.63
C LYS A 18 -7.77 1.89 -21.62
N GLN A 19 -6.66 1.34 -22.08
CA GLN A 19 -5.48 1.12 -21.26
C GLN A 19 -4.41 2.13 -21.64
N VAL A 20 -3.78 2.72 -20.61
CA VAL A 20 -2.65 3.64 -20.76
C VAL A 20 -1.55 3.24 -19.80
N THR A 21 -0.31 3.45 -20.18
CA THR A 21 0.86 3.29 -19.29
C THR A 21 1.38 4.67 -18.92
N LEU A 22 1.53 4.90 -17.62
CA LEU A 22 2.08 6.13 -17.06
C LEU A 22 3.36 5.80 -16.32
N ARG A 23 4.41 6.59 -16.55
CA ARG A 23 5.59 6.62 -15.69
C ARG A 23 5.38 7.71 -14.65
N ILE A 24 5.58 7.36 -13.39
CA ILE A 24 5.45 8.28 -12.24
C ILE A 24 6.83 8.40 -11.64
N GLU A 25 7.28 9.63 -11.42
CA GLU A 25 8.51 9.94 -10.70
C GLU A 25 8.13 10.75 -9.45
N GLY A 26 8.66 10.35 -8.30
CA GLY A 26 8.39 11.04 -7.06
C GLY A 26 9.41 12.14 -6.79
N ASP A 27 8.92 13.31 -6.47
CA ASP A 27 9.71 14.47 -6.02
C ASP A 27 9.95 14.49 -4.50
N THR A 28 9.30 13.58 -3.78
CA THR A 28 9.45 13.37 -2.33
C THR A 28 9.56 11.87 -2.03
N PRO A 29 10.24 11.48 -0.93
CA PRO A 29 10.40 10.06 -0.59
C PRO A 29 9.07 9.34 -0.37
N ILE A 30 8.97 8.09 -0.84
CA ILE A 30 7.94 7.16 -0.36
C ILE A 30 8.39 6.55 0.97
N ILE A 31 7.51 6.59 1.96
CA ILE A 31 7.72 5.94 3.25
C ILE A 31 6.77 4.74 3.33
N MET A 32 7.33 3.55 3.40
CA MET A 32 6.55 2.32 3.46
C MET A 32 6.24 1.91 4.89
N HIS A 33 5.05 1.37 5.10
CA HIS A 33 4.62 0.83 6.40
C HIS A 33 3.71 -0.39 6.20
N ALA A 34 4.31 -1.47 5.72
CA ALA A 34 3.63 -2.76 5.63
C ALA A 34 3.35 -3.31 7.04
N TRP A 35 2.30 -4.10 7.17
CA TRP A 35 2.02 -4.84 8.39
C TRP A 35 3.02 -5.97 8.57
N SER A 36 3.73 -5.98 9.71
CA SER A 36 4.61 -7.09 10.04
C SER A 36 3.83 -8.39 10.27
N GLU A 37 4.45 -9.54 10.02
CA GLU A 37 3.84 -10.84 10.27
C GLU A 37 3.42 -11.01 11.74
N LYS A 38 4.21 -10.45 12.65
CA LYS A 38 3.88 -10.40 14.08
C LYS A 38 2.59 -9.64 14.34
N ALA A 39 2.42 -8.47 13.72
CA ALA A 39 1.20 -7.67 13.87
C ALA A 39 -0.02 -8.37 13.29
N LYS A 40 0.12 -9.01 12.12
CA LYS A 40 -0.94 -9.81 11.49
C LYS A 40 -1.36 -10.97 12.39
N LYS A 41 -0.38 -11.70 12.94
CA LYS A 41 -0.65 -12.81 13.87
C LYS A 41 -1.36 -12.33 15.14
N MET A 42 -0.93 -11.21 15.71
CA MET A 42 -1.59 -10.64 16.90
C MET A 42 -3.04 -10.27 16.63
N MET A 43 -3.34 -9.69 15.46
CA MET A 43 -4.72 -9.39 15.07
C MET A 43 -5.55 -10.66 14.88
N LEU A 44 -4.98 -11.67 14.23
CA LEU A 44 -5.66 -12.96 14.04
C LEU A 44 -5.94 -13.63 15.40
N ASP A 45 -4.95 -13.71 16.28
CA ASP A 45 -5.11 -14.28 17.63
C ASP A 45 -6.21 -13.55 18.40
N ALA A 46 -6.30 -12.21 18.28
CA ALA A 46 -7.34 -11.42 18.92
C ALA A 46 -8.74 -11.73 18.34
N GLN A 47 -8.86 -11.84 17.02
CA GLN A 47 -10.13 -12.17 16.35
C GLN A 47 -10.60 -13.59 16.66
N MET A 48 -9.67 -14.53 16.88
CA MET A 48 -9.97 -15.91 17.27
C MET A 48 -10.19 -16.09 18.78
N GLY A 49 -10.12 -15.03 19.58
CA GLY A 49 -10.25 -15.12 21.05
C GLY A 49 -9.06 -15.78 21.75
N LEU A 50 -7.95 -15.95 21.04
CA LEU A 50 -6.71 -16.58 21.54
C LEU A 50 -5.72 -15.60 22.15
N ALA A 51 -6.06 -14.31 22.20
CA ALA A 51 -5.20 -13.26 22.73
C ALA A 51 -4.96 -13.47 24.21
N LYS A 52 -3.81 -14.04 24.58
CA LYS A 52 -3.30 -14.05 25.95
C LYS A 52 -2.43 -12.81 26.14
N GLY A 53 -2.52 -12.18 27.33
CA GLY A 53 -1.66 -11.03 27.68
C GLY A 53 -0.17 -11.39 27.50
N LYS A 54 0.40 -11.04 26.36
CA LYS A 54 1.81 -11.32 26.06
C LYS A 54 2.66 -10.23 26.68
N LYS A 55 3.78 -10.62 27.33
CA LYS A 55 4.85 -9.69 27.67
C LYS A 55 5.30 -8.94 26.42
N LYS A 56 5.50 -7.62 26.53
CA LYS A 56 6.12 -6.85 25.45
C LYS A 56 7.51 -7.41 25.18
N GLU A 57 7.74 -7.89 23.98
CA GLU A 57 9.07 -8.23 23.52
C GLU A 57 9.89 -6.97 23.26
N ALA A 58 11.20 -7.08 23.43
CA ALA A 58 12.11 -6.00 23.07
C ALA A 58 11.94 -5.64 21.59
N LYS A 59 12.02 -4.35 21.29
CA LYS A 59 11.90 -3.84 19.94
C LYS A 59 13.21 -4.08 19.20
N ASN A 60 13.12 -4.58 17.97
CA ASN A 60 14.27 -4.71 17.07
C ASN A 60 14.08 -3.72 15.91
N PRO A 61 14.85 -2.61 15.87
CA PRO A 61 14.73 -1.60 14.81
C PRO A 61 14.93 -2.15 13.40
N ILE A 62 15.91 -3.04 13.22
CA ILE A 62 16.21 -3.63 11.91
C ILE A 62 15.07 -4.55 11.45
N ASP A 63 14.51 -5.35 12.35
CA ASP A 63 13.35 -6.19 12.03
C ASP A 63 12.15 -5.33 11.64
N ASP A 64 11.83 -4.31 12.44
CA ASP A 64 10.73 -3.39 12.13
C ASP A 64 10.93 -2.72 10.76
N PHE A 65 12.15 -2.31 10.43
CA PHE A 65 12.51 -1.71 9.14
C PHE A 65 12.30 -2.71 8.00
N ILE A 66 12.88 -3.92 8.07
CA ILE A 66 12.75 -4.95 7.03
C ILE A 66 11.27 -5.33 6.83
N GLN A 67 10.51 -5.47 7.91
CA GLN A 67 9.09 -5.82 7.87
C GLN A 67 8.21 -4.67 7.35
N SER A 68 8.65 -3.42 7.43
CA SER A 68 7.88 -2.26 6.99
C SER A 68 7.77 -2.13 5.47
N MET A 69 8.60 -2.82 4.71
CA MET A 69 8.66 -2.73 3.25
C MET A 69 7.80 -3.80 2.58
N TYR A 70 7.28 -3.47 1.39
CA TYR A 70 6.57 -4.42 0.53
C TYR A 70 7.58 -5.08 -0.42
N TRP A 71 8.07 -6.25 -0.04
CA TRP A 71 9.02 -7.03 -0.82
C TRP A 71 8.30 -7.75 -1.97
N LEU A 72 8.85 -7.65 -3.18
CA LEU A 72 8.45 -8.46 -4.34
C LEU A 72 9.32 -9.70 -4.48
N THR A 73 10.47 -9.72 -3.81
CA THR A 73 11.37 -10.86 -3.66
C THR A 73 11.29 -11.40 -2.24
N ASP A 74 11.97 -12.49 -1.97
CA ASP A 74 12.04 -13.05 -0.62
C ASP A 74 12.69 -12.08 0.36
N LYS A 75 12.11 -11.97 1.56
CA LYS A 75 12.69 -11.19 2.66
C LYS A 75 13.94 -11.88 3.21
N PRO A 76 14.93 -11.13 3.73
CA PRO A 76 16.01 -11.70 4.52
C PRO A 76 15.48 -12.57 5.65
N LYS A 77 16.09 -13.72 5.87
CA LYS A 77 15.73 -14.63 6.98
C LYS A 77 16.17 -14.10 8.33
N GLU A 78 17.27 -13.34 8.34
CA GLU A 78 17.82 -12.71 9.53
C GLU A 78 17.56 -11.21 9.50
N SER A 79 17.19 -10.66 10.65
CA SER A 79 16.93 -9.22 10.79
C SER A 79 18.22 -8.51 11.22
N THR A 80 19.21 -8.52 10.30
CA THR A 80 20.49 -7.83 10.43
C THR A 80 20.74 -6.92 9.25
N GLU A 81 21.62 -5.93 9.43
CA GLU A 81 21.98 -4.99 8.37
C GLU A 81 22.74 -5.70 7.24
N GLU A 82 23.60 -6.66 7.59
CA GLU A 82 24.35 -7.46 6.64
C GLU A 82 23.41 -8.29 5.75
N ALA A 83 22.43 -8.96 6.35
CA ALA A 83 21.45 -9.76 5.60
C ALA A 83 20.59 -8.89 4.68
N PHE A 84 20.22 -7.69 5.14
CA PHE A 84 19.52 -6.71 4.30
C PHE A 84 20.38 -6.27 3.12
N MET A 85 21.63 -5.85 3.36
CA MET A 85 22.54 -5.41 2.31
C MET A 85 22.87 -6.55 1.33
N GLN A 86 22.93 -7.79 1.80
CA GLN A 86 23.10 -8.95 0.92
C GLN A 86 21.87 -9.13 0.01
N ALA A 87 20.66 -9.04 0.55
CA ALA A 87 19.44 -9.11 -0.26
C ALA A 87 19.40 -8.02 -1.34
N ILE A 88 19.84 -6.80 -1.03
CA ILE A 88 19.97 -5.72 -2.02
C ILE A 88 20.94 -6.11 -3.14
N LYS A 89 22.12 -6.66 -2.81
CA LYS A 89 23.10 -7.13 -3.80
C LYS A 89 22.55 -8.26 -4.66
N ASP A 90 21.73 -9.12 -4.09
CA ASP A 90 21.08 -10.24 -4.76
C ASP A 90 19.86 -9.81 -5.62
N GLY A 91 19.62 -8.50 -5.73
CA GLY A 91 18.59 -7.94 -6.59
C GLY A 91 17.22 -7.86 -5.94
N ALA A 92 17.16 -7.53 -4.66
CA ALA A 92 15.89 -7.27 -3.96
C ALA A 92 15.04 -6.25 -4.71
N ARG A 93 13.74 -6.54 -4.84
CA ARG A 93 12.76 -5.66 -5.46
C ARG A 93 11.65 -5.33 -4.48
N PHE A 94 11.13 -4.12 -4.61
CA PHE A 94 10.10 -3.60 -3.73
C PHE A 94 8.89 -3.12 -4.53
N GLY A 95 7.72 -3.23 -3.93
CA GLY A 95 6.49 -2.77 -4.52
C GLY A 95 5.76 -1.78 -3.62
N PHE A 96 4.72 -1.19 -4.17
CA PHE A 96 3.76 -0.40 -3.39
C PHE A 96 2.35 -0.74 -3.86
N PRO A 97 1.34 -0.80 -2.95
CA PRO A 97 -0.01 -1.21 -3.35
C PRO A 97 -0.59 -0.32 -4.45
N ALA A 98 -1.00 -0.91 -5.57
CA ALA A 98 -1.64 -0.21 -6.68
C ALA A 98 -2.87 0.60 -6.24
N THR A 99 -3.59 0.08 -5.25
CA THR A 99 -4.72 0.77 -4.62
C THR A 99 -4.33 2.09 -3.95
N SER A 100 -3.11 2.21 -3.43
CA SER A 100 -2.62 3.45 -2.82
C SER A 100 -2.45 4.55 -3.86
N PHE A 101 -1.87 4.24 -5.02
CA PHE A 101 -1.77 5.18 -6.14
C PHE A 101 -3.15 5.59 -6.64
N LYS A 102 -4.07 4.63 -6.76
CA LYS A 102 -5.47 4.93 -7.12
C LYS A 102 -6.11 5.90 -6.13
N GLN A 103 -5.97 5.66 -4.83
CA GLN A 103 -6.56 6.53 -3.80
C GLN A 103 -5.91 7.91 -3.76
N ALA A 104 -4.59 7.99 -3.99
CA ALA A 104 -3.88 9.27 -4.10
C ALA A 104 -4.42 10.10 -5.27
N ALA A 105 -4.54 9.50 -6.46
CA ALA A 105 -5.08 10.15 -7.65
C ALA A 105 -6.52 10.64 -7.45
N ILE A 106 -7.40 9.80 -6.87
CA ILE A 106 -8.79 10.18 -6.54
C ILE A 106 -8.84 11.35 -5.57
N SER A 107 -7.98 11.32 -4.54
CA SER A 107 -7.94 12.37 -3.53
C SER A 107 -7.41 13.67 -4.10
N ALA A 108 -6.40 13.63 -4.97
CA ALA A 108 -5.86 14.79 -5.66
C ALA A 108 -6.90 15.42 -6.59
N ALA A 109 -7.54 14.62 -7.44
CA ALA A 109 -8.56 15.09 -8.38
C ALA A 109 -9.73 15.77 -7.66
N TYR A 110 -10.17 15.22 -6.54
CA TYR A 110 -11.23 15.82 -5.73
C TYR A 110 -10.80 17.16 -5.10
N ARG A 111 -9.58 17.21 -4.52
CA ARG A 111 -9.08 18.43 -3.87
C ARG A 111 -8.79 19.55 -4.86
N LEU A 112 -8.39 19.21 -6.08
CA LEU A 112 -8.15 20.16 -7.16
C LEU A 112 -9.44 20.59 -7.88
N GLY A 113 -10.59 20.04 -7.50
CA GLY A 113 -11.89 20.41 -8.08
C GLY A 113 -12.18 19.81 -9.45
N TYR A 114 -11.38 18.83 -9.90
CA TYR A 114 -11.63 18.15 -11.18
C TYR A 114 -12.88 17.27 -11.14
N VAL A 115 -13.28 16.80 -9.96
CA VAL A 115 -14.48 16.00 -9.76
C VAL A 115 -15.26 16.51 -8.55
N LYS A 116 -16.59 16.43 -8.63
CA LYS A 116 -17.47 16.88 -7.54
C LYS A 116 -17.57 15.87 -6.39
N ASP A 117 -17.39 14.59 -6.70
CA ASP A 117 -17.40 13.52 -5.69
C ASP A 117 -16.34 12.46 -6.00
N LYS A 118 -15.97 11.69 -4.99
CA LYS A 118 -14.96 10.64 -5.11
C LYS A 118 -15.54 9.31 -5.62
N MET A 119 -16.84 9.09 -5.48
CA MET A 119 -17.45 7.78 -5.75
C MET A 119 -17.48 7.47 -7.24
N GLY A 120 -17.91 8.46 -8.07
CA GLY A 120 -17.89 8.31 -9.52
C GLY A 120 -16.49 8.01 -10.04
N LEU A 121 -15.48 8.72 -9.52
CA LEU A 121 -14.09 8.52 -9.95
C LEU A 121 -13.52 7.16 -9.52
N ARG A 122 -13.97 6.59 -8.40
CA ARG A 122 -13.52 5.26 -7.94
C ARG A 122 -13.84 4.13 -8.92
N GLY A 123 -14.95 4.25 -9.65
CA GLY A 123 -15.35 3.30 -10.68
C GLY A 123 -14.78 3.59 -12.07
N ALA A 124 -14.26 4.81 -12.30
CA ALA A 124 -13.88 5.27 -13.63
C ALA A 124 -12.54 4.74 -14.13
N PHE A 125 -11.61 4.40 -13.24
CA PHE A 125 -10.31 3.87 -13.63
C PHE A 125 -9.75 2.88 -12.59
N PHE A 126 -8.83 2.05 -13.06
CA PHE A 126 -8.12 1.06 -12.25
C PHE A 126 -6.62 1.20 -12.52
N ILE A 127 -5.82 0.92 -11.51
CA ILE A 127 -4.37 0.82 -11.63
C ILE A 127 -4.03 -0.66 -11.53
N ASN A 128 -3.43 -1.20 -12.60
CA ASN A 128 -3.01 -2.58 -12.62
C ASN A 128 -1.67 -2.70 -11.88
N GLY A 129 -1.62 -3.62 -10.93
CA GLY A 129 -0.40 -4.09 -10.28
C GLY A 129 0.01 -5.46 -10.84
N ASP A 130 1.00 -6.07 -10.23
CA ASP A 130 1.34 -7.46 -10.41
C ASP A 130 0.23 -8.39 -9.88
N GLU A 131 0.47 -9.70 -9.86
CA GLU A 131 -0.46 -10.71 -9.34
C GLU A 131 -0.85 -10.49 -7.85
N ASN A 132 -0.02 -9.80 -7.08
CA ASN A 132 -0.27 -9.42 -5.69
C ASN A 132 -0.87 -8.02 -5.55
N GLY A 133 -1.20 -7.35 -6.66
CA GLY A 133 -1.74 -5.99 -6.67
C GLY A 133 -0.72 -4.92 -6.31
N MET A 134 0.58 -5.20 -6.51
CA MET A 134 1.67 -4.26 -6.25
C MET A 134 2.16 -3.63 -7.55
N VAL A 135 2.58 -2.37 -7.46
CA VAL A 135 3.36 -1.67 -8.49
C VAL A 135 4.81 -1.67 -8.04
N GLU A 136 5.72 -2.14 -8.88
CA GLU A 136 7.15 -2.15 -8.57
C GLU A 136 7.67 -0.72 -8.44
N ILE A 137 8.49 -0.49 -7.42
CA ILE A 137 9.14 0.79 -7.14
C ILE A 137 10.63 0.66 -7.47
N HIS A 138 11.07 1.43 -8.43
CA HIS A 138 12.48 1.59 -8.75
C HIS A 138 13.02 2.81 -8.00
N SER A 139 14.01 2.61 -7.13
CA SER A 139 14.56 3.68 -6.30
C SER A 139 16.01 3.40 -5.95
N ASP A 140 16.65 4.34 -5.28
CA ASP A 140 17.89 4.09 -4.55
C ASP A 140 17.67 3.02 -3.46
N VAL A 141 18.77 2.53 -2.88
CA VAL A 141 18.69 1.60 -1.74
C VAL A 141 17.85 2.24 -0.63
N PRO A 142 16.80 1.56 -0.17
CA PRO A 142 15.95 2.12 0.88
C PRO A 142 16.73 2.26 2.19
N ILE A 143 16.49 3.37 2.88
CA ILE A 143 17.12 3.68 4.16
C ILE A 143 16.13 3.54 5.32
N MET A 144 16.66 3.21 6.49
CA MET A 144 15.87 3.14 7.70
C MET A 144 15.55 4.56 8.20
N ARG A 145 14.27 4.85 8.32
CA ARG A 145 13.76 6.08 8.91
C ARG A 145 13.11 5.78 10.26
N GLU A 146 13.46 6.57 11.26
CA GLU A 146 12.81 6.57 12.57
C GLU A 146 11.75 7.67 12.63
N ASP A 147 10.51 7.28 12.93
CA ASP A 147 9.40 8.20 13.11
C ASP A 147 8.76 8.02 14.47
N MET A 148 8.60 9.11 15.20
CA MET A 148 7.75 9.13 16.39
C MET A 148 6.30 9.30 15.96
N VAL A 149 5.47 8.32 16.24
CA VAL A 149 4.04 8.33 15.89
C VAL A 149 3.17 8.30 17.12
N LYS A 150 2.06 9.03 17.08
CA LYS A 150 1.06 8.99 18.15
C LYS A 150 0.09 7.84 17.89
N ILE A 151 -0.06 6.96 18.88
CA ILE A 151 -1.02 5.85 18.84
C ILE A 151 -2.15 6.18 19.82
N GLY A 152 -3.37 6.36 19.30
CA GLY A 152 -4.54 6.71 20.13
C GLY A 152 -4.37 8.04 20.86
N MET A 153 -5.00 8.15 22.03
CA MET A 153 -5.13 9.42 22.77
C MET A 153 -3.99 9.69 23.76
N GLY A 154 -2.78 9.27 23.53
CA GLY A 154 -1.72 9.68 24.47
C GLY A 154 -0.44 8.87 24.44
N THR A 155 -0.38 7.81 23.66
CA THR A 155 0.83 6.97 23.57
C THR A 155 1.64 7.34 22.35
N ALA A 156 2.93 7.66 22.54
CA ALA A 156 3.89 7.77 21.46
C ALA A 156 4.60 6.42 21.26
N ASP A 157 4.91 6.09 20.02
CA ASP A 157 5.69 4.91 19.65
C ASP A 157 6.70 5.26 18.58
N LEU A 158 7.88 4.69 18.64
CA LEU A 158 8.89 4.79 17.60
C LEU A 158 8.61 3.75 16.52
N ARG A 159 8.64 4.17 15.26
CA ARG A 159 8.45 3.31 14.09
C ARG A 159 9.67 3.40 13.19
N TYR A 160 10.20 2.24 12.84
CA TYR A 160 11.31 2.12 11.90
C TYR A 160 10.73 1.70 10.55
N ARG A 161 10.91 2.55 9.53
CA ARG A 161 10.25 2.43 8.24
C ARG A 161 11.23 2.51 7.10
N GLY A 162 10.92 1.83 5.99
CA GLY A 162 11.66 1.98 4.75
C GLY A 162 11.34 3.31 4.08
N GLU A 163 12.35 4.14 3.86
CA GLU A 163 12.27 5.37 3.08
C GLU A 163 12.94 5.15 1.73
N PHE A 164 12.19 5.37 0.66
CA PHE A 164 12.60 5.23 -0.73
C PHE A 164 12.73 6.61 -1.35
N ARG A 165 13.95 6.97 -1.72
CA ARG A 165 14.27 8.24 -2.39
C ARG A 165 14.45 8.00 -3.88
N ASN A 166 14.27 9.02 -4.69
CA ASN A 166 14.46 8.96 -6.15
C ASN A 166 13.73 7.78 -6.78
N TRP A 167 12.44 7.72 -6.57
CA TRP A 167 11.58 6.63 -7.05
C TRP A 167 10.71 7.04 -8.23
#